data_023d3038ed1b06cb99118786213ee557
#
_entry.id   023d3038ed1b06cb99118786213ee557
#
_cell.length_a   1.000
_cell.length_b   1.000
_cell.length_c   1.000
_cell.angle_alpha   90.00
_cell.angle_beta   90.00
_cell.angle_gamma   90.00
#
_symmetry.space_group_name_H-M   'P 1'
#
loop_
_entity.id
_entity.type
_entity.pdbx_description
1 polymer ?
#
loop_
_entity_poly.entity_id
_entity_poly.type
_entity_poly.pdbx_seq_one_letter_code
_entity_poly.pdbx_strand_id
1 'polypeptide(L)'
;VGPSGEFLEPLGEVTEAEMLEAFKDQVTALAEGGADAILIETMTALEEATLAIRAVKEATDLPVIATMTYDKGPRGFFTMMGVQPEGAVVELREAGADVTGANCGNGIDNMVEIAKQMRSATDGYLLVHSNAGIPAIRKGHIVYDETPDYMAERFKELADLGINILGGCCGTTPSH
;
A
#
# COMPACT_ATOMS: atom_id res chain seq x y z
N VAL A 1 -8.09 -5.78 0.85
CA VAL A 1 -9.04 -4.65 0.79
C VAL A 1 -8.37 -3.53 0.00
N GLY A 2 -9.02 -3.06 -1.07
CA GLY A 2 -8.55 -1.94 -1.90
C GLY A 2 -9.40 -0.69 -1.72
N PRO A 3 -9.05 0.40 -2.44
CA PRO A 3 -9.84 1.63 -2.42
C PRO A 3 -11.25 1.40 -2.98
N SER A 4 -12.21 2.13 -2.45
CA SER A 4 -13.63 2.05 -2.87
C SER A 4 -13.85 2.56 -4.30
N GLY A 5 -13.01 3.46 -4.76
CA GLY A 5 -13.18 4.20 -6.01
C GLY A 5 -14.05 5.45 -5.86
N GLU A 6 -14.51 5.72 -4.66
CA GLU A 6 -15.35 6.88 -4.34
C GLU A 6 -14.55 7.93 -3.54
N PHE A 7 -15.03 9.16 -3.55
CA PHE A 7 -14.48 10.21 -2.70
C PHE A 7 -15.42 10.52 -1.54
N LEU A 8 -14.81 10.77 -0.38
CA LEU A 8 -15.54 11.26 0.79
C LEU A 8 -16.03 12.70 0.59
N GLU A 9 -17.11 13.03 1.26
CA GLU A 9 -17.56 14.43 1.37
C GLU A 9 -16.43 15.32 1.95
N PRO A 10 -16.27 16.56 1.50
CA PRO A 10 -17.07 17.28 0.51
C PRO A 10 -16.58 17.12 -0.94
N LEU A 11 -15.56 16.30 -1.22
CA LEU A 11 -15.03 16.08 -2.57
C LEU A 11 -15.90 15.13 -3.39
N GLY A 12 -16.54 14.19 -2.75
CA GLY A 12 -17.49 13.24 -3.33
C GLY A 12 -18.85 13.30 -2.63
N GLU A 13 -19.61 12.21 -2.75
CA GLU A 13 -20.97 12.09 -2.22
C GLU A 13 -21.09 11.09 -1.06
N VAL A 14 -20.00 10.34 -0.76
CA VAL A 14 -19.99 9.29 0.26
C VAL A 14 -19.61 9.86 1.62
N THR A 15 -20.40 9.59 2.63
CA THR A 15 -20.09 9.96 4.01
C THR A 15 -19.08 9.00 4.64
N GLU A 16 -18.36 9.45 5.67
CA GLU A 16 -17.46 8.57 6.46
C GLU A 16 -18.21 7.37 7.04
N ALA A 17 -19.45 7.54 7.47
CA ALA A 17 -20.26 6.48 8.04
C ALA A 17 -20.58 5.38 7.01
N GLU A 18 -20.98 5.76 5.81
CA GLU A 18 -21.27 4.82 4.73
C GLU A 18 -20.00 4.05 4.30
N MET A 19 -18.88 4.75 4.16
CA MET A 19 -17.60 4.11 3.81
C MET A 19 -17.12 3.17 4.91
N LEU A 20 -17.21 3.56 6.17
CA LEU A 20 -16.86 2.73 7.31
C LEU A 20 -17.69 1.45 7.35
N GLU A 21 -19.00 1.52 7.15
CA GLU A 21 -19.87 0.34 7.14
C GLU A 21 -19.55 -0.58 5.95
N ALA A 22 -19.28 -0.04 4.76
CA ALA A 22 -18.89 -0.84 3.61
C ALA A 22 -17.56 -1.61 3.86
N PHE A 23 -16.58 -0.96 4.49
CA PHE A 23 -15.35 -1.65 4.89
C PHE A 23 -15.59 -2.70 5.99
N LYS A 24 -16.46 -2.41 6.98
CA LYS A 24 -16.82 -3.40 8.02
C LYS A 24 -17.45 -4.65 7.43
N ASP A 25 -18.39 -4.52 6.52
CA ASP A 25 -19.01 -5.65 5.84
C ASP A 25 -17.95 -6.52 5.15
N GLN A 26 -17.02 -5.90 4.42
CA GLN A 26 -15.97 -6.61 3.72
C GLN A 26 -15.00 -7.31 4.67
N VAL A 27 -14.48 -6.63 5.69
CA VAL A 27 -13.48 -7.20 6.60
C VAL A 27 -14.08 -8.28 7.50
N THR A 28 -15.36 -8.15 7.87
CA THR A 28 -16.10 -9.20 8.59
C THR A 28 -16.18 -10.48 7.76
N ALA A 29 -16.56 -10.37 6.48
CA ALA A 29 -16.63 -11.51 5.58
C ALA A 29 -15.25 -12.17 5.36
N LEU A 30 -14.18 -11.37 5.28
CA LEU A 30 -12.82 -11.90 5.18
C LEU A 30 -12.38 -12.65 6.45
N ALA A 31 -12.68 -12.11 7.63
CA ALA A 31 -12.40 -12.75 8.91
C ALA A 31 -13.19 -14.07 9.07
N GLU A 32 -14.49 -14.07 8.76
CA GLU A 32 -15.32 -15.27 8.75
C GLU A 32 -14.83 -16.31 7.73
N GLY A 33 -14.24 -15.87 6.62
CA GLY A 33 -13.59 -16.71 5.61
C GLY A 33 -12.26 -17.32 6.07
N GLY A 34 -11.77 -16.96 7.26
CA GLY A 34 -10.55 -17.52 7.85
C GLY A 34 -9.26 -16.78 7.48
N ALA A 35 -9.33 -15.50 7.19
CA ALA A 35 -8.12 -14.68 7.00
C ALA A 35 -7.34 -14.57 8.31
N ASP A 36 -6.00 -14.63 8.25
CA ASP A 36 -5.09 -14.47 9.40
C ASP A 36 -4.68 -13.00 9.64
N ALA A 37 -4.84 -12.14 8.65
CA ALA A 37 -4.58 -10.71 8.69
C ALA A 37 -5.39 -9.99 7.61
N ILE A 38 -5.62 -8.70 7.77
CA ILE A 38 -6.24 -7.86 6.73
C ILE A 38 -5.18 -6.94 6.13
N LEU A 39 -4.96 -7.07 4.82
CA LEU A 39 -4.14 -6.15 4.03
C LEU A 39 -5.04 -5.12 3.34
N ILE A 40 -4.88 -3.86 3.74
CA ILE A 40 -5.46 -2.69 3.09
C ILE A 40 -4.40 -2.17 2.13
N GLU A 41 -4.64 -2.22 0.82
CA GLU A 41 -3.59 -1.95 -0.15
C GLU A 41 -4.02 -1.00 -1.27
N THR A 42 -3.01 -0.37 -1.91
CA THR A 42 -3.18 0.50 -3.08
C THR A 42 -4.00 1.76 -2.77
N MET A 43 -4.00 2.18 -1.50
CA MET A 43 -4.73 3.36 -1.08
C MET A 43 -4.04 4.64 -1.58
N THR A 44 -4.83 5.64 -1.95
CA THR A 44 -4.35 6.95 -2.44
C THR A 44 -4.81 8.11 -1.57
N ALA A 45 -5.91 7.93 -0.85
CA ALA A 45 -6.44 8.87 0.13
C ALA A 45 -6.19 8.33 1.56
N LEU A 46 -5.60 9.16 2.40
CA LEU A 46 -5.25 8.76 3.76
C LEU A 46 -6.48 8.62 4.65
N GLU A 47 -7.47 9.49 4.44
CA GLU A 47 -8.75 9.44 5.14
C GLU A 47 -9.48 8.11 4.88
N GLU A 48 -9.51 7.65 3.64
CA GLU A 48 -10.10 6.36 3.28
C GLU A 48 -9.32 5.20 3.91
N ALA A 49 -7.99 5.23 3.84
CA ALA A 49 -7.14 4.21 4.44
C ALA A 49 -7.33 4.11 5.96
N THR A 50 -7.45 5.23 6.65
CA THR A 50 -7.70 5.26 8.11
C THR A 50 -9.09 4.75 8.48
N LEU A 51 -10.11 5.01 7.66
CA LEU A 51 -11.44 4.41 7.83
C LEU A 51 -11.41 2.90 7.64
N ALA A 52 -10.68 2.39 6.66
CA ALA A 52 -10.53 0.95 6.46
C ALA A 52 -9.80 0.29 7.65
N ILE A 53 -8.74 0.91 8.18
CA ILE A 53 -8.05 0.44 9.40
C ILE A 53 -9.02 0.41 10.58
N ARG A 54 -9.77 1.47 10.78
CA ARG A 54 -10.78 1.56 11.83
C ARG A 54 -11.85 0.48 11.69
N ALA A 55 -12.31 0.19 10.48
CA ALA A 55 -13.26 -0.89 10.22
C ALA A 55 -12.73 -2.24 10.68
N VAL A 56 -11.46 -2.57 10.39
CA VAL A 56 -10.83 -3.81 10.85
C VAL A 56 -10.77 -3.86 12.37
N LYS A 57 -10.31 -2.79 13.03
CA LYS A 57 -10.16 -2.74 14.50
C LYS A 57 -11.51 -2.78 15.24
N GLU A 58 -12.59 -2.28 14.63
CA GLU A 58 -13.93 -2.34 15.22
C GLU A 58 -14.64 -3.68 14.98
N ALA A 59 -14.36 -4.36 13.86
CA ALA A 59 -15.07 -5.57 13.44
C ALA A 59 -14.31 -6.87 13.74
N THR A 60 -12.98 -6.82 13.94
CA THR A 60 -12.13 -8.02 14.10
C THR A 60 -10.99 -7.79 15.08
N ASP A 61 -10.35 -8.88 15.51
CA ASP A 61 -9.09 -8.85 16.28
C ASP A 61 -7.86 -9.14 15.39
N LEU A 62 -8.02 -9.14 14.05
CA LEU A 62 -6.95 -9.50 13.12
C LEU A 62 -5.89 -8.40 13.01
N PRO A 63 -4.62 -8.78 12.78
CA PRO A 63 -3.57 -7.84 12.43
C PRO A 63 -3.90 -7.05 11.16
N VAL A 64 -3.54 -5.77 11.16
CA VAL A 64 -3.79 -4.83 10.06
C VAL A 64 -2.49 -4.44 9.38
N ILE A 65 -2.42 -4.66 8.09
CA ILE A 65 -1.36 -4.17 7.22
C ILE A 65 -1.97 -3.10 6.33
N ALA A 66 -1.38 -1.90 6.27
CA ALA A 66 -1.90 -0.81 5.46
C ALA A 66 -0.82 -0.20 4.56
N THR A 67 -1.09 -0.12 3.27
CA THR A 67 -0.15 0.40 2.28
C THR A 67 -0.79 1.46 1.39
N MET A 68 0.03 2.46 1.04
CA MET A 68 -0.33 3.52 0.11
C MET A 68 0.39 3.35 -1.22
N THR A 69 -0.16 3.94 -2.26
CA THR A 69 0.46 4.03 -3.59
C THR A 69 0.90 5.45 -3.87
N TYR A 70 2.13 5.60 -4.34
CA TYR A 70 2.75 6.90 -4.58
C TYR A 70 3.15 7.06 -6.04
N ASP A 71 3.00 8.28 -6.55
CA ASP A 71 3.50 8.68 -7.87
C ASP A 71 4.74 9.56 -7.72
N LYS A 72 5.68 9.43 -8.68
CA LYS A 72 6.86 10.27 -8.73
C LYS A 72 6.55 11.60 -9.40
N GLY A 73 6.58 12.66 -8.62
CA GLY A 73 6.47 14.03 -9.12
C GLY A 73 7.79 14.80 -9.10
N PRO A 74 7.81 16.06 -9.57
CA PRO A 74 9.01 16.91 -9.57
C PRO A 74 9.59 17.18 -8.17
N ARG A 75 8.77 17.04 -7.11
CA ARG A 75 9.13 17.32 -5.72
C ARG A 75 9.32 16.06 -4.86
N GLY A 76 9.33 14.88 -5.47
CA GLY A 76 9.42 13.60 -4.76
C GLY A 76 8.21 12.71 -4.99
N PHE A 77 7.93 11.84 -4.02
CA PHE A 77 6.84 10.88 -4.09
C PHE A 77 5.63 11.35 -3.28
N PHE A 78 4.45 11.25 -3.89
CA PHE A 78 3.19 11.65 -3.27
C PHE A 78 2.08 10.68 -3.67
N THR A 79 1.12 10.46 -2.80
CA THR A 79 -0.14 9.83 -3.22
C THR A 79 -0.89 10.79 -4.17
N MET A 80 -1.91 10.30 -4.87
CA MET A 80 -2.78 11.14 -5.69
C MET A 80 -3.38 12.32 -4.89
N MET A 81 -3.62 12.14 -3.60
CA MET A 81 -4.13 13.18 -2.69
C MET A 81 -3.03 14.04 -2.05
N GLY A 82 -1.77 13.87 -2.46
CA GLY A 82 -0.66 14.72 -2.07
C GLY A 82 0.03 14.36 -0.75
N VAL A 83 -0.20 13.17 -0.21
CA VAL A 83 0.45 12.69 1.02
C VAL A 83 1.82 12.11 0.71
N GLN A 84 2.83 12.47 1.51
CA GLN A 84 4.20 11.95 1.40
C GLN A 84 4.37 10.63 2.15
N PRO A 85 5.33 9.76 1.74
CA PRO A 85 5.56 8.47 2.38
C PRO A 85 5.84 8.56 3.88
N GLU A 86 6.61 9.57 4.32
CA GLU A 86 6.95 9.80 5.73
C GLU A 86 5.70 10.10 6.58
N GLY A 87 4.81 10.96 6.09
CA GLY A 87 3.58 11.31 6.78
C GLY A 87 2.61 10.14 6.83
N ALA A 88 2.44 9.45 5.71
CA ALA A 88 1.52 8.34 5.61
C ALA A 88 1.82 7.20 6.60
N VAL A 89 3.08 6.77 6.74
CA VAL A 89 3.41 5.65 7.63
C VAL A 89 3.18 5.99 9.10
N VAL A 90 3.33 7.25 9.48
CA VAL A 90 3.03 7.73 10.84
C VAL A 90 1.53 7.69 11.09
N GLU A 91 0.75 8.32 10.21
CA GLU A 91 -0.70 8.42 10.37
C GLU A 91 -1.42 7.07 10.29
N LEU A 92 -1.00 6.18 9.36
CA LEU A 92 -1.54 4.81 9.29
C LEU A 92 -1.26 4.02 10.57
N ARG A 93 -0.07 4.20 11.17
CA ARG A 93 0.28 3.56 12.43
C ARG A 93 -0.53 4.12 13.59
N GLU A 94 -0.71 5.44 13.66
CA GLU A 94 -1.55 6.09 14.67
C GLU A 94 -3.01 5.67 14.56
N ALA A 95 -3.49 5.41 13.35
CA ALA A 95 -4.82 4.85 13.11
C ALA A 95 -4.95 3.38 13.57
N GLY A 96 -3.85 2.68 13.87
CA GLY A 96 -3.84 1.33 14.42
C GLY A 96 -3.32 0.23 13.49
N ALA A 97 -2.67 0.56 12.37
CA ALA A 97 -2.02 -0.45 11.54
C ALA A 97 -0.80 -1.05 12.25
N ASP A 98 -0.71 -2.38 12.26
CA ASP A 98 0.40 -3.14 12.83
C ASP A 98 1.64 -3.11 11.93
N VAL A 99 1.42 -3.06 10.61
CA VAL A 99 2.43 -2.90 9.56
C VAL A 99 1.96 -1.82 8.60
N THR A 100 2.85 -0.90 8.23
CA THR A 100 2.56 0.15 7.23
C THR A 100 3.47 -0.01 6.02
N GLY A 101 3.18 0.66 4.90
CA GLY A 101 4.07 0.49 3.75
C GLY A 101 3.60 1.10 2.45
N ALA A 102 4.17 0.55 1.37
CA ALA A 102 3.90 0.97 0.00
C ALA A 102 3.72 -0.23 -0.93
N ASN A 103 2.79 -0.13 -1.86
CA ASN A 103 2.63 -1.11 -2.92
C ASN A 103 2.23 -0.46 -4.24
N CYS A 104 2.48 -1.15 -5.34
CA CYS A 104 2.09 -0.72 -6.68
C CYS A 104 2.68 0.63 -7.13
N GLY A 105 2.17 1.19 -8.25
CA GLY A 105 2.54 2.51 -8.77
C GLY A 105 3.91 2.60 -9.40
N ASN A 106 4.91 1.93 -8.85
CA ASN A 106 6.32 2.07 -9.25
C ASN A 106 7.03 0.73 -9.43
N GLY A 107 8.13 0.75 -10.20
CA GLY A 107 9.16 -0.30 -10.19
C GLY A 107 10.06 -0.23 -8.97
N ILE A 108 10.93 -1.22 -8.83
CA ILE A 108 11.72 -1.47 -7.62
C ILE A 108 12.66 -0.31 -7.26
N ASP A 109 13.23 0.41 -8.22
CA ASP A 109 14.13 1.54 -7.95
C ASP A 109 13.43 2.67 -7.20
N ASN A 110 12.24 3.05 -7.66
CA ASN A 110 11.45 4.07 -6.98
C ASN A 110 10.94 3.56 -5.63
N MET A 111 10.62 2.27 -5.50
CA MET A 111 10.23 1.67 -4.22
C MET A 111 11.36 1.69 -3.19
N VAL A 112 12.62 1.54 -3.59
CA VAL A 112 13.76 1.71 -2.69
C VAL A 112 13.82 3.15 -2.14
N GLU A 113 13.60 4.15 -2.99
CA GLU A 113 13.59 5.55 -2.54
C GLU A 113 12.39 5.88 -1.64
N ILE A 114 11.21 5.34 -1.95
CA ILE A 114 10.02 5.44 -1.09
C ILE A 114 10.29 4.76 0.28
N ALA A 115 10.91 3.58 0.26
CA ALA A 115 11.26 2.84 1.48
C ALA A 115 12.22 3.62 2.39
N LYS A 116 13.22 4.31 1.82
CA LYS A 116 14.13 5.20 2.58
C LYS A 116 13.36 6.30 3.29
N GLN A 117 12.41 6.94 2.60
CA GLN A 117 11.57 7.97 3.18
C GLN A 117 10.71 7.41 4.33
N MET A 118 9.99 6.31 4.08
CA MET A 118 9.20 5.65 5.13
C MET A 118 10.04 5.27 6.35
N ARG A 119 11.21 4.64 6.13
CA ARG A 119 12.09 4.20 7.23
C ARG A 119 12.65 5.38 8.03
N SER A 120 12.86 6.54 7.42
CA SER A 120 13.31 7.74 8.15
C SER A 120 12.29 8.27 9.17
N ALA A 121 11.02 7.93 8.99
CA ALA A 121 9.92 8.44 9.81
C ALA A 121 9.41 7.44 10.86
N THR A 122 9.78 6.17 10.80
CA THR A 122 9.28 5.16 11.73
C THR A 122 10.24 4.00 11.94
N ASP A 123 10.30 3.49 13.18
CA ASP A 123 10.97 2.23 13.54
C ASP A 123 10.02 1.02 13.49
N GLY A 124 8.76 1.24 13.08
CA GLY A 124 7.74 0.20 12.98
C GLY A 124 7.99 -0.81 11.85
N TYR A 125 7.14 -1.81 11.80
CA TYR A 125 7.18 -2.80 10.71
C TYR A 125 6.72 -2.17 9.40
N LEU A 126 7.50 -2.43 8.34
CA LEU A 126 7.26 -1.92 7.00
C LEU A 126 7.11 -3.04 5.97
N LEU A 127 6.19 -2.84 5.05
CA LEU A 127 5.94 -3.69 3.88
C LEU A 127 6.23 -2.91 2.59
N VAL A 128 6.87 -3.58 1.62
CA VAL A 128 7.02 -3.07 0.25
C VAL A 128 6.66 -4.18 -0.76
N HIS A 129 5.65 -3.92 -1.58
CA HIS A 129 5.27 -4.75 -2.72
C HIS A 129 5.46 -3.97 -4.04
N SER A 130 6.56 -4.21 -4.73
CA SER A 130 6.91 -3.51 -5.97
C SER A 130 6.25 -4.13 -7.20
N ASN A 131 5.93 -3.30 -8.20
CA ASN A 131 5.70 -3.81 -9.55
C ASN A 131 7.03 -4.32 -10.15
N ALA A 132 6.93 -5.16 -11.17
CA ALA A 132 8.07 -5.57 -12.00
C ALA A 132 8.42 -4.48 -13.04
N GLY A 133 8.53 -3.24 -12.60
CA GLY A 133 8.72 -2.05 -13.42
C GLY A 133 7.42 -1.28 -13.69
N ILE A 134 7.53 -0.25 -14.49
CA ILE A 134 6.39 0.55 -14.93
C ILE A 134 5.74 -0.14 -16.15
N PRO A 135 4.40 -0.31 -16.18
CA PRO A 135 3.74 -0.95 -17.30
C PRO A 135 3.97 -0.20 -18.62
N ALA A 136 4.37 -0.91 -19.65
CA ALA A 136 4.52 -0.39 -21.01
C ALA A 136 3.63 -1.16 -21.98
N ILE A 137 3.08 -0.49 -22.99
CA ILE A 137 2.30 -1.14 -24.03
C ILE A 137 3.23 -1.51 -25.20
N ARG A 138 3.39 -2.81 -25.46
CA ARG A 138 4.15 -3.31 -26.61
C ARG A 138 3.28 -4.23 -27.45
N LYS A 139 3.08 -3.91 -28.72
CA LYS A 139 2.26 -4.67 -29.66
C LYS A 139 0.84 -4.96 -29.13
N GLY A 140 0.25 -4.01 -28.40
CA GLY A 140 -1.11 -4.15 -27.84
C GLY A 140 -1.19 -4.95 -26.52
N HIS A 141 -0.06 -5.37 -25.95
CA HIS A 141 0.01 -6.08 -24.66
C HIS A 141 0.71 -5.22 -23.61
N ILE A 142 0.24 -5.31 -22.38
CA ILE A 142 0.92 -4.73 -21.23
C ILE A 142 2.11 -5.63 -20.89
N VAL A 143 3.30 -5.02 -20.78
CA VAL A 143 4.55 -5.70 -20.40
C VAL A 143 5.20 -4.96 -19.25
N TYR A 144 5.93 -5.70 -18.44
CA TYR A 144 6.74 -5.21 -17.34
C TYR A 144 8.18 -5.66 -17.59
N ASP A 145 9.15 -4.76 -17.45
CA ASP A 145 10.52 -4.97 -17.94
C ASP A 145 11.53 -5.32 -16.86
N GLU A 146 11.20 -5.17 -15.56
CA GLU A 146 12.09 -5.56 -14.50
C GLU A 146 12.07 -7.09 -14.32
N THR A 147 13.25 -7.69 -14.47
CA THR A 147 13.41 -9.15 -14.40
C THR A 147 13.54 -9.62 -12.95
N PRO A 148 13.32 -10.94 -12.67
CA PRO A 148 13.53 -11.51 -11.34
C PRO A 148 14.93 -11.24 -10.79
N ASP A 149 15.98 -11.40 -11.59
CA ASP A 149 17.37 -11.17 -11.18
C ASP A 149 17.62 -9.69 -10.82
N TYR A 150 17.07 -8.77 -11.61
CA TYR A 150 17.18 -7.34 -11.34
C TYR A 150 16.47 -6.97 -10.03
N MET A 151 15.24 -7.43 -9.84
CA MET A 151 14.49 -7.18 -8.61
C MET A 151 15.17 -7.81 -7.40
N ALA A 152 15.72 -9.02 -7.52
CA ALA A 152 16.42 -9.69 -6.43
C ALA A 152 17.61 -8.87 -5.88
N GLU A 153 18.40 -8.24 -6.77
CA GLU A 153 19.49 -7.36 -6.33
C GLU A 153 18.98 -6.12 -5.58
N ARG A 154 17.90 -5.53 -6.05
CA ARG A 154 17.29 -4.35 -5.40
C ARG A 154 16.57 -4.70 -4.10
N PHE A 155 15.99 -5.90 -3.99
CA PHE A 155 15.40 -6.39 -2.74
C PHE A 155 16.41 -6.50 -1.59
N LYS A 156 17.70 -6.74 -1.90
CA LYS A 156 18.76 -6.69 -0.87
C LYS A 156 18.86 -5.32 -0.22
N GLU A 157 18.73 -4.24 -1.00
CA GLU A 157 18.76 -2.87 -0.46
C GLU A 157 17.56 -2.62 0.47
N LEU A 158 16.36 -3.10 0.09
CA LEU A 158 15.18 -3.01 0.96
C LEU A 158 15.37 -3.80 2.26
N ALA A 159 15.94 -4.99 2.19
CA ALA A 159 16.25 -5.79 3.38
C ALA A 159 17.29 -5.08 4.29
N ASP A 160 18.33 -4.49 3.71
CA ASP A 160 19.35 -3.73 4.44
C ASP A 160 18.79 -2.46 5.10
N LEU A 161 17.74 -1.86 4.51
CA LEU A 161 16.96 -0.76 5.11
C LEU A 161 16.07 -1.22 6.26
N GLY A 162 15.97 -2.53 6.53
CA GLY A 162 15.11 -3.08 7.56
C GLY A 162 13.63 -3.13 7.18
N ILE A 163 13.31 -3.26 5.90
CA ILE A 163 11.95 -3.56 5.46
C ILE A 163 11.62 -5.01 5.85
N ASN A 164 10.52 -5.22 6.52
CA ASN A 164 10.19 -6.48 7.18
C ASN A 164 9.44 -7.46 6.27
N ILE A 165 8.59 -6.94 5.38
CA ILE A 165 7.81 -7.74 4.44
C ILE A 165 8.11 -7.24 3.03
N LEU A 166 8.61 -8.15 2.21
CA LEU A 166 8.99 -7.91 0.81
C LEU A 166 8.15 -8.77 -0.11
N GLY A 167 7.66 -8.18 -1.19
CA GLY A 167 6.85 -8.90 -2.16
C GLY A 167 6.70 -8.16 -3.47
N GLY A 168 5.93 -8.76 -4.35
CA GLY A 168 5.64 -8.21 -5.66
C GLY A 168 4.19 -7.73 -5.79
N CYS A 169 3.96 -6.83 -6.73
CA CYS A 169 2.66 -6.36 -7.16
C CYS A 169 2.50 -6.59 -8.67
N CYS A 170 2.02 -5.63 -9.43
CA CYS A 170 1.73 -5.77 -10.85
C CYS A 170 2.95 -6.23 -11.67
N GLY A 171 2.74 -7.19 -12.56
CA GLY A 171 3.78 -7.74 -13.44
C GLY A 171 4.70 -8.76 -12.81
N THR A 172 4.70 -8.95 -11.49
CA THR A 172 5.51 -9.98 -10.83
C THR A 172 4.90 -11.38 -11.02
N THR A 173 5.75 -12.37 -11.05
CA THR A 173 5.42 -13.79 -11.16
C THR A 173 6.07 -14.56 -10.03
N PRO A 174 5.78 -15.86 -9.83
CA PRO A 174 6.46 -16.67 -8.83
C PRO A 174 7.99 -16.70 -8.97
N SER A 175 8.51 -16.42 -10.18
CA SER A 175 9.95 -16.34 -10.39
C SER A 175 10.59 -15.09 -9.80
N HIS A 176 9.82 -14.01 -9.61
CA HIS A 176 10.30 -12.80 -8.95
C HIS A 176 10.42 -12.97 -7.46
#